data_53f09d3e0240c2c473875ef64fd521ec
#
_entry.id   53f09d3e0240c2c473875ef64fd521ec
#
_cell.length_a   1.000
_cell.length_b   1.000
_cell.length_c   1.000
_cell.angle_alpha   90.00
_cell.angle_beta   90.00
_cell.angle_gamma   90.00
#
_symmetry.space_group_name_H-M   'P 1'
#
loop_
_entity.id
_entity.type
_entity.pdbx_description
1 polymer ?
#
loop_
_entity_poly.entity_id
_entity_poly.type
_entity_poly.pdbx_seq_one_letter_code
_entity_poly.pdbx_strand_id
1 'polypeptide(L)'
;MDHQMKNLLERLFVRDQHVCPWWCCFTFDNFLRKLFHNPEKILRPYILKGSTVLDIGPGMGYFSIPLARMVGETGKVIAADVQPEMLRALWMRAKKAGVEHQMITHLCKTDSLGLNTQVDFVLAFWMVHEVPNPFLFFKEIRSLLQLSGKFLLSEPILHVNQAMFEKTVKTAESCGLTLMEKP
;
A
#
# COMPACT_ATOMS: atom_id res chain seq x y z
N MET A 1 -18.47 19.90 -27.36
CA MET A 1 -17.42 19.02 -26.85
C MET A 1 -17.79 17.61 -27.29
N ASP A 2 -17.02 17.10 -28.24
CA ASP A 2 -17.38 16.06 -29.18
C ASP A 2 -17.59 14.68 -28.49
N HIS A 3 -18.63 13.97 -28.92
CA HIS A 3 -18.98 12.63 -28.43
C HIS A 3 -17.81 11.62 -28.61
N GLN A 4 -16.94 11.86 -29.60
CA GLN A 4 -15.71 11.09 -29.81
C GLN A 4 -14.67 11.31 -28.71
N MET A 5 -14.57 12.50 -28.15
CA MET A 5 -13.61 12.80 -27.08
C MET A 5 -14.08 12.26 -25.73
N LYS A 6 -15.40 12.19 -25.46
CA LYS A 6 -15.97 11.44 -24.34
C LYS A 6 -15.68 9.94 -24.44
N ASN A 7 -15.92 9.34 -25.62
CA ASN A 7 -15.62 7.92 -25.85
C ASN A 7 -14.12 7.60 -25.80
N LEU A 8 -13.24 8.54 -26.15
CA LEU A 8 -11.79 8.37 -26.04
C LEU A 8 -11.35 8.45 -24.58
N LEU A 9 -11.89 9.37 -23.80
CA LEU A 9 -11.67 9.47 -22.36
C LEU A 9 -12.24 8.26 -21.62
N GLU A 10 -13.45 7.81 -21.95
CA GLU A 10 -14.01 6.58 -21.38
C GLU A 10 -13.18 5.33 -21.76
N ARG A 11 -12.65 5.24 -22.98
CA ARG A 11 -11.73 4.15 -23.38
C ARG A 11 -10.36 4.23 -22.72
N LEU A 12 -9.90 5.40 -22.32
CA LEU A 12 -8.64 5.59 -21.58
C LEU A 12 -8.82 5.35 -20.07
N PHE A 13 -10.04 5.56 -19.53
CA PHE A 13 -10.34 5.42 -18.11
C PHE A 13 -11.19 4.20 -17.75
N VAL A 14 -11.84 3.54 -18.74
CA VAL A 14 -12.69 2.36 -18.56
C VAL A 14 -12.12 1.21 -19.36
N ARG A 15 -10.92 0.79 -19.02
CA ARG A 15 -10.43 -0.54 -19.38
C ARG A 15 -10.23 -1.28 -18.07
N ASP A 16 -11.13 -2.21 -17.75
CA ASP A 16 -11.14 -3.33 -16.79
C ASP A 16 -9.96 -3.53 -15.78
N GLN A 17 -9.25 -2.47 -15.40
CA GLN A 17 -8.21 -2.50 -14.40
C GLN A 17 -8.51 -1.41 -13.37
N HIS A 18 -9.03 -1.84 -12.23
CA HIS A 18 -9.26 -0.97 -11.05
C HIS A 18 -7.97 -0.39 -10.44
N VAL A 19 -6.83 -0.58 -11.09
CA VAL A 19 -5.50 -0.18 -10.58
C VAL A 19 -5.05 1.10 -11.27
N CYS A 20 -4.65 2.09 -10.45
CA CYS A 20 -4.13 3.38 -10.94
C CYS A 20 -2.89 3.15 -11.83
N PRO A 21 -2.86 3.67 -13.08
CA PRO A 21 -1.71 3.48 -13.97
C PRO A 21 -0.43 4.06 -13.37
N TRP A 22 0.69 3.36 -13.51
CA TRP A 22 1.99 3.72 -12.94
C TRP A 22 2.44 5.16 -13.25
N TRP A 23 2.12 5.69 -14.43
CA TRP A 23 2.46 7.07 -14.82
C TRP A 23 1.66 8.14 -14.06
N CYS A 24 0.48 7.83 -13.52
CA CYS A 24 -0.27 8.73 -12.65
C CYS A 24 0.42 8.94 -11.29
N CYS A 25 1.20 7.96 -10.82
CA CYS A 25 1.88 8.05 -9.54
C CYS A 25 2.93 9.17 -9.48
N PHE A 26 3.49 9.61 -10.63
CA PHE A 26 4.37 10.78 -10.67
C PHE A 26 3.67 12.07 -10.23
N THR A 27 2.34 12.16 -10.41
CA THR A 27 1.56 13.35 -10.00
C THR A 27 1.30 13.35 -8.51
N PHE A 28 1.28 12.18 -7.86
CA PHE A 28 1.03 12.01 -6.43
C PHE A 28 2.30 11.95 -5.57
N ASP A 29 3.48 11.74 -6.17
CA ASP A 29 4.76 11.60 -5.47
C ASP A 29 5.57 12.91 -5.50
N ASN A 30 4.90 14.04 -5.24
CA ASN A 30 5.53 15.35 -5.24
C ASN A 30 5.77 15.88 -3.81
N PHE A 31 6.58 16.97 -3.72
CA PHE A 31 6.97 17.62 -2.46
C PHE A 31 5.77 18.02 -1.59
N LEU A 32 4.63 18.38 -2.19
CA LEU A 32 3.41 18.77 -1.47
C LEU A 32 2.84 17.60 -0.64
N ARG A 33 3.00 16.35 -1.09
CA ARG A 33 2.57 15.17 -0.32
C ARG A 33 3.26 15.07 1.03
N LYS A 34 4.54 15.50 1.15
CA LYS A 34 5.26 15.49 2.43
C LYS A 34 4.68 16.43 3.46
N LEU A 35 4.03 17.53 3.04
CA LEU A 35 3.38 18.49 3.94
C LEU A 35 2.15 17.87 4.62
N PHE A 36 1.40 17.03 3.89
CA PHE A 36 0.16 16.43 4.37
C PHE A 36 0.36 15.01 4.92
N HIS A 37 1.29 14.25 4.38
CA HIS A 37 1.54 12.85 4.73
C HIS A 37 3.03 12.63 5.00
N ASN A 38 3.52 13.07 6.16
CA ASN A 38 4.88 12.79 6.58
C ASN A 38 4.99 11.31 7.00
N PRO A 39 5.68 10.43 6.21
CA PRO A 39 5.73 8.99 6.51
C PRO A 39 6.33 8.69 7.88
N GLU A 40 7.37 9.42 8.27
CA GLU A 40 8.03 9.19 9.56
C GLU A 40 7.08 9.48 10.72
N LYS A 41 6.34 10.59 10.66
CA LYS A 41 5.40 10.97 11.71
C LYS A 41 4.25 9.95 11.81
N ILE A 42 3.73 9.48 10.67
CA ILE A 42 2.62 8.51 10.61
C ILE A 42 3.06 7.13 11.11
N LEU A 43 4.25 6.68 10.72
CA LEU A 43 4.67 5.29 10.91
C LEU A 43 5.44 5.03 12.21
N ARG A 44 6.12 6.07 12.75
CA ARG A 44 6.96 5.95 13.95
C ARG A 44 6.28 5.25 15.14
N PRO A 45 4.97 5.44 15.44
CA PRO A 45 4.32 4.77 16.55
C PRO A 45 4.19 3.25 16.39
N TYR A 46 4.35 2.73 15.18
CA TYR A 46 4.05 1.34 14.84
C TYR A 46 5.28 0.51 14.51
N ILE A 47 6.40 1.15 14.16
CA ILE A 47 7.59 0.45 13.62
C ILE A 47 8.67 0.34 14.67
N LEU A 48 9.10 -0.90 14.94
CA LEU A 48 10.24 -1.20 15.80
C LEU A 48 11.47 -1.58 14.94
N LYS A 49 12.66 -1.33 15.48
CA LYS A 49 13.89 -1.83 14.85
C LYS A 49 13.87 -3.37 14.78
N GLY A 50 14.30 -3.93 13.65
CA GLY A 50 14.27 -5.37 13.41
C GLY A 50 12.94 -5.90 12.90
N SER A 51 11.87 -5.09 12.83
CA SER A 51 10.56 -5.53 12.33
C SER A 51 10.61 -5.97 10.86
N THR A 52 9.77 -6.95 10.54
CA THR A 52 9.39 -7.28 9.17
C THR A 52 8.08 -6.58 8.82
N VAL A 53 8.11 -5.74 7.83
CA VAL A 53 6.98 -4.89 7.40
C VAL A 53 6.54 -5.26 6.00
N LEU A 54 5.22 -5.30 5.77
CA LEU A 54 4.62 -5.44 4.45
C LEU A 54 3.99 -4.11 4.04
N ASP A 55 4.46 -3.54 2.92
CA ASP A 55 3.91 -2.35 2.28
C ASP A 55 3.20 -2.78 0.99
N ILE A 56 1.87 -2.68 0.97
CA ILE A 56 1.02 -3.14 -0.13
C ILE A 56 0.62 -1.93 -0.98
N GLY A 57 0.85 -2.02 -2.30
CA GLY A 57 0.69 -0.89 -3.21
C GLY A 57 1.68 0.24 -2.92
N PRO A 58 2.99 -0.08 -2.78
CA PRO A 58 4.03 0.86 -2.34
C PRO A 58 4.26 2.00 -3.35
N GLY A 59 3.76 1.85 -4.57
CA GLY A 59 4.09 2.71 -5.68
C GLY A 59 5.60 2.79 -5.89
N MET A 60 6.14 4.01 -6.04
CA MET A 60 7.58 4.20 -6.19
C MET A 60 8.35 4.32 -4.85
N GLY A 61 7.75 3.86 -3.73
CA GLY A 61 8.42 3.72 -2.44
C GLY A 61 8.35 4.94 -1.52
N TYR A 62 7.30 5.75 -1.64
CA TYR A 62 7.10 6.92 -0.78
C TYR A 62 7.10 6.57 0.71
N PHE A 63 6.45 5.49 1.10
CA PHE A 63 6.44 4.95 2.45
C PHE A 63 7.53 3.88 2.66
N SER A 64 7.79 3.03 1.66
CA SER A 64 8.74 1.92 1.78
C SER A 64 10.16 2.36 2.13
N ILE A 65 10.65 3.48 1.55
CA ILE A 65 12.00 3.97 1.84
C ILE A 65 12.14 4.48 3.29
N PRO A 66 11.24 5.31 3.83
CA PRO A 66 11.21 5.62 5.26
C PRO A 66 11.06 4.38 6.16
N LEU A 67 10.18 3.43 5.80
CA LEU A 67 10.03 2.17 6.53
C LEU A 67 11.34 1.40 6.61
N ALA A 68 12.08 1.28 5.51
CA ALA A 68 13.37 0.58 5.46
C ALA A 68 14.41 1.23 6.40
N ARG A 69 14.40 2.56 6.52
CA ARG A 69 15.25 3.26 7.49
C ARG A 69 14.84 2.99 8.93
N MET A 70 13.52 2.94 9.20
CA MET A 70 12.97 2.73 10.54
C MET A 70 13.22 1.33 11.07
N VAL A 71 13.04 0.30 10.23
CA VAL A 71 13.29 -1.10 10.63
C VAL A 71 14.79 -1.37 10.88
N GLY A 72 15.68 -0.54 10.33
CA GLY A 72 17.13 -0.66 10.52
C GLY A 72 17.73 -1.89 9.83
N GLU A 73 19.01 -2.16 10.12
CA GLU A 73 19.81 -3.15 9.38
C GLU A 73 19.27 -4.59 9.49
N THR A 74 18.69 -4.95 10.63
CA THR A 74 18.15 -6.30 10.89
C THR A 74 16.70 -6.49 10.45
N GLY A 75 15.99 -5.39 10.16
CA GLY A 75 14.61 -5.42 9.70
C GLY A 75 14.46 -5.59 8.20
N LYS A 76 13.25 -5.87 7.74
CA LYS A 76 12.92 -6.03 6.33
C LYS A 76 11.62 -5.31 5.99
N VAL A 77 11.57 -4.79 4.75
CA VAL A 77 10.35 -4.24 4.15
C VAL A 77 10.04 -5.06 2.89
N ILE A 78 8.91 -5.75 2.89
CA ILE A 78 8.37 -6.44 1.73
C ILE A 78 7.47 -5.44 1.03
N ALA A 79 7.90 -4.97 -0.13
CA ALA A 79 7.14 -4.05 -0.99
C ALA A 79 6.40 -4.86 -2.04
N ALA A 80 5.08 -4.97 -1.90
CA ALA A 80 4.22 -5.86 -2.67
C ALA A 80 3.31 -5.07 -3.61
N ASP A 81 3.45 -5.27 -4.92
CA ASP A 81 2.69 -4.56 -5.96
C ASP A 81 2.31 -5.51 -7.10
N VAL A 82 1.23 -5.20 -7.80
CA VAL A 82 0.79 -5.92 -9.02
C VAL A 82 1.49 -5.37 -10.28
N GLN A 83 2.13 -4.20 -10.19
CA GLN A 83 2.79 -3.54 -11.31
C GLN A 83 4.32 -3.68 -11.21
N PRO A 84 4.97 -4.45 -12.09
CA PRO A 84 6.42 -4.66 -12.05
C PRO A 84 7.21 -3.36 -12.30
N GLU A 85 6.64 -2.38 -13.00
CA GLU A 85 7.23 -1.06 -13.23
C GLU A 85 7.40 -0.29 -11.92
N MET A 86 6.40 -0.35 -11.03
CA MET A 86 6.45 0.25 -9.70
C MET A 86 7.58 -0.35 -8.86
N LEU A 87 7.66 -1.67 -8.83
CA LEU A 87 8.70 -2.38 -8.08
C LEU A 87 10.11 -2.06 -8.61
N ARG A 88 10.28 -1.93 -9.94
CA ARG A 88 11.56 -1.50 -10.53
C ARG A 88 11.93 -0.08 -10.11
N ALA A 89 10.96 0.86 -10.20
CA ALA A 89 11.19 2.26 -9.82
C ALA A 89 11.50 2.37 -8.31
N LEU A 90 10.76 1.64 -7.48
CA LEU A 90 11.01 1.54 -6.04
C LEU A 90 12.41 1.02 -5.75
N TRP A 91 12.82 -0.09 -6.40
CA TRP A 91 14.15 -0.68 -6.22
C TRP A 91 15.28 0.30 -6.55
N MET A 92 15.15 1.02 -7.67
CA MET A 92 16.14 2.04 -8.07
C MET A 92 16.24 3.18 -7.04
N ARG A 93 15.10 3.60 -6.48
CA ARG A 93 15.06 4.62 -5.42
C ARG A 93 15.63 4.09 -4.10
N ALA A 94 15.37 2.84 -3.74
CA ALA A 94 15.92 2.20 -2.55
C ALA A 94 17.45 2.14 -2.61
N LYS A 95 18.02 1.74 -3.76
CA LYS A 95 19.47 1.80 -4.01
C LYS A 95 20.04 3.20 -3.86
N LYS A 96 19.40 4.20 -4.47
CA LYS A 96 19.83 5.61 -4.36
C LYS A 96 19.77 6.12 -2.92
N ALA A 97 18.85 5.57 -2.12
CA ALA A 97 18.67 5.93 -0.71
C ALA A 97 19.55 5.10 0.24
N GLY A 98 20.28 4.08 -0.25
CA GLY A 98 21.15 3.19 0.52
C GLY A 98 20.38 2.26 1.46
N VAL A 99 19.16 1.84 1.07
CA VAL A 99 18.28 0.98 1.88
C VAL A 99 17.83 -0.30 1.16
N GLU A 100 18.51 -0.64 0.07
CA GLU A 100 18.19 -1.83 -0.72
C GLU A 100 18.36 -3.14 0.05
N HIS A 101 19.24 -3.18 1.02
CA HIS A 101 19.49 -4.38 1.83
C HIS A 101 18.31 -4.72 2.76
N GLN A 102 17.48 -3.73 3.11
CA GLN A 102 16.27 -3.92 3.88
C GLN A 102 15.05 -4.21 2.99
N MET A 103 15.15 -3.99 1.67
CA MET A 103 14.01 -4.04 0.74
C MET A 103 13.90 -5.40 0.07
N ILE A 104 12.68 -5.94 0.04
CA ILE A 104 12.30 -7.11 -0.74
C ILE A 104 11.15 -6.68 -1.65
N THR A 105 11.33 -6.73 -2.96
CA THR A 105 10.25 -6.47 -3.92
C THR A 105 9.50 -7.77 -4.21
N HIS A 106 8.17 -7.74 -4.17
CA HIS A 106 7.31 -8.88 -4.41
C HIS A 106 6.21 -8.54 -5.41
N LEU A 107 6.16 -9.28 -6.52
CA LEU A 107 5.12 -9.12 -7.53
C LEU A 107 3.90 -9.96 -7.16
N CYS A 108 2.79 -9.28 -6.86
CA CYS A 108 1.51 -9.88 -6.53
C CYS A 108 0.71 -10.25 -7.78
N LYS A 109 -0.30 -11.10 -7.58
CA LYS A 109 -1.44 -11.21 -8.50
C LYS A 109 -2.52 -10.21 -8.09
N THR A 110 -3.45 -9.91 -9.01
CA THR A 110 -4.56 -8.99 -8.74
C THR A 110 -5.54 -9.51 -7.67
N ASP A 111 -5.59 -10.81 -7.49
CA ASP A 111 -6.51 -11.53 -6.58
C ASP A 111 -5.83 -12.15 -5.37
N SER A 112 -4.50 -12.07 -5.25
CA SER A 112 -3.75 -12.65 -4.13
C SER A 112 -2.41 -11.96 -3.92
N LEU A 113 -2.04 -11.75 -2.66
CA LEU A 113 -0.69 -11.31 -2.29
C LEU A 113 0.37 -12.38 -2.57
N GLY A 114 -0.02 -13.67 -2.44
CA GLY A 114 0.87 -14.80 -2.71
C GLY A 114 2.06 -14.88 -1.75
N LEU A 115 1.92 -14.38 -0.54
CA LEU A 115 2.94 -14.37 0.52
C LEU A 115 2.62 -15.40 1.60
N ASN A 116 3.66 -15.89 2.27
CA ASN A 116 3.54 -16.80 3.42
C ASN A 116 4.44 -16.37 4.59
N THR A 117 5.09 -15.22 4.49
CA THR A 117 5.98 -14.67 5.52
C THR A 117 5.16 -13.95 6.59
N GLN A 118 5.37 -14.30 7.85
CA GLN A 118 4.79 -13.57 8.98
C GLN A 118 5.42 -12.18 9.11
N VAL A 119 4.57 -11.18 9.36
CA VAL A 119 4.99 -9.78 9.44
C VAL A 119 4.49 -9.10 10.73
N ASP A 120 5.26 -8.16 11.23
CA ASP A 120 4.94 -7.38 12.43
C ASP A 120 3.99 -6.22 12.13
N PHE A 121 4.06 -5.70 10.90
CA PHE A 121 3.27 -4.55 10.49
C PHE A 121 2.90 -4.65 9.01
N VAL A 122 1.65 -4.27 8.70
CA VAL A 122 1.17 -4.12 7.32
C VAL A 122 0.73 -2.68 7.09
N LEU A 123 1.12 -2.12 5.96
CA LEU A 123 0.64 -0.84 5.46
C LEU A 123 -0.14 -1.06 4.15
N ALA A 124 -1.36 -0.49 4.08
CA ALA A 124 -2.11 -0.30 2.84
C ALA A 124 -2.56 1.16 2.77
N PHE A 125 -1.86 1.96 1.99
CA PHE A 125 -2.08 3.40 1.93
C PHE A 125 -2.61 3.83 0.56
N TRP A 126 -3.91 4.16 0.51
CA TRP A 126 -4.62 4.61 -0.69
C TRP A 126 -4.72 3.57 -1.81
N MET A 127 -4.97 2.31 -1.45
CA MET A 127 -5.01 1.24 -2.46
C MET A 127 -6.14 0.21 -2.25
N VAL A 128 -6.75 0.12 -1.05
CA VAL A 128 -7.73 -0.95 -0.79
C VAL A 128 -9.01 -0.79 -1.59
N HIS A 129 -9.37 0.43 -1.97
CA HIS A 129 -10.51 0.69 -2.87
C HIS A 129 -10.32 0.12 -4.29
N GLU A 130 -9.08 -0.22 -4.68
CA GLU A 130 -8.75 -0.86 -5.97
C GLU A 130 -8.80 -2.40 -5.90
N VAL A 131 -8.93 -2.99 -4.70
CA VAL A 131 -8.89 -4.44 -4.50
C VAL A 131 -10.20 -5.09 -4.98
N PRO A 132 -10.15 -6.07 -5.89
CA PRO A 132 -11.35 -6.71 -6.43
C PRO A 132 -12.20 -7.42 -5.38
N ASN A 133 -11.55 -8.08 -4.40
CA ASN A 133 -12.21 -8.80 -3.32
C ASN A 133 -11.61 -8.44 -1.96
N PRO A 134 -12.12 -7.40 -1.27
CA PRO A 134 -11.60 -6.97 0.03
C PRO A 134 -11.66 -8.05 1.11
N PHE A 135 -12.65 -8.95 1.07
CA PHE A 135 -12.77 -10.02 2.07
C PHE A 135 -11.59 -11.02 1.97
N LEU A 136 -11.26 -11.49 0.77
CA LEU A 136 -10.11 -12.38 0.56
C LEU A 136 -8.80 -11.66 0.90
N PHE A 137 -8.67 -10.41 0.50
CA PHE A 137 -7.52 -9.57 0.81
C PHE A 137 -7.28 -9.44 2.33
N PHE A 138 -8.31 -9.11 3.10
CA PHE A 138 -8.16 -9.02 4.56
C PHE A 138 -7.92 -10.38 5.23
N LYS A 139 -8.45 -11.47 4.68
CA LYS A 139 -8.09 -12.82 5.15
C LYS A 139 -6.61 -13.11 4.95
N GLU A 140 -6.04 -12.77 3.79
CA GLU A 140 -4.61 -12.93 3.56
C GLU A 140 -3.80 -12.06 4.53
N ILE A 141 -4.13 -10.77 4.68
CA ILE A 141 -3.47 -9.89 5.66
C ILE A 141 -3.51 -10.50 7.05
N ARG A 142 -4.69 -10.98 7.50
CA ARG A 142 -4.82 -11.59 8.83
C ARG A 142 -3.94 -12.82 9.01
N SER A 143 -3.79 -13.62 7.96
CA SER A 143 -2.93 -14.82 7.99
C SER A 143 -1.44 -14.49 8.02
N LEU A 144 -1.04 -13.34 7.46
CA LEU A 144 0.35 -12.86 7.44
C LEU A 144 0.74 -12.10 8.72
N LEU A 145 -0.22 -11.49 9.41
CA LEU A 145 0.05 -10.74 10.63
C LEU A 145 0.39 -11.67 11.80
N GLN A 146 1.47 -11.38 12.49
CA GLN A 146 1.77 -11.96 13.80
C GLN A 146 0.66 -11.63 14.81
N LEU A 147 0.61 -12.36 15.94
CA LEU A 147 -0.43 -12.17 16.98
C LEU A 147 -0.51 -10.72 17.50
N SER A 148 0.64 -10.07 17.66
CA SER A 148 0.75 -8.67 18.08
C SER A 148 0.91 -7.70 16.91
N GLY A 149 0.87 -8.21 15.67
CA GLY A 149 1.07 -7.42 14.47
C GLY A 149 -0.04 -6.40 14.26
N LYS A 150 0.31 -5.27 13.66
CA LYS A 150 -0.62 -4.17 13.39
C LYS A 150 -0.81 -3.93 11.91
N PHE A 151 -2.00 -3.52 11.53
CA PHE A 151 -2.34 -3.14 10.16
C PHE A 151 -2.81 -1.68 10.13
N LEU A 152 -2.13 -0.85 9.36
CA LEU A 152 -2.55 0.54 9.09
C LEU A 152 -3.19 0.62 7.72
N LEU A 153 -4.47 1.01 7.71
CA LEU A 153 -5.27 1.26 6.53
C LEU A 153 -5.57 2.76 6.41
N SER A 154 -5.27 3.35 5.27
CA SER A 154 -5.66 4.72 4.93
C SER A 154 -6.26 4.77 3.53
N GLU A 155 -7.33 5.55 3.36
CA GLU A 155 -7.99 5.76 2.07
C GLU A 155 -8.15 7.25 1.75
N PRO A 156 -8.10 7.64 0.46
CA PRO A 156 -8.23 9.02 0.06
C PRO A 156 -9.70 9.46 0.15
N ILE A 157 -9.96 10.54 0.90
CA ILE A 157 -11.32 11.09 1.13
C ILE A 157 -12.03 11.43 -0.19
N LEU A 158 -11.28 11.79 -1.23
CA LEU A 158 -11.83 12.12 -2.55
C LEU A 158 -12.41 10.90 -3.30
N HIS A 159 -11.93 9.68 -3.01
CA HIS A 159 -12.36 8.45 -3.67
C HIS A 159 -13.23 7.59 -2.77
N VAL A 160 -12.98 7.63 -1.45
CA VAL A 160 -13.65 6.78 -0.47
C VAL A 160 -14.35 7.67 0.56
N ASN A 161 -15.68 7.73 0.50
CA ASN A 161 -16.46 8.45 1.51
C ASN A 161 -16.52 7.65 2.82
N GLN A 162 -17.02 8.29 3.88
CA GLN A 162 -17.06 7.70 5.22
C GLN A 162 -17.83 6.38 5.27
N ALA A 163 -18.98 6.26 4.58
CA ALA A 163 -19.78 5.03 4.58
C ALA A 163 -19.04 3.87 3.89
N MET A 164 -18.33 4.15 2.79
CA MET A 164 -17.48 3.18 2.12
C MET A 164 -16.32 2.73 3.03
N PHE A 165 -15.67 3.68 3.70
CA PHE A 165 -14.60 3.37 4.64
C PHE A 165 -15.08 2.51 5.81
N GLU A 166 -16.23 2.83 6.40
CA GLU A 166 -16.84 2.03 7.47
C GLU A 166 -17.18 0.60 7.01
N LYS A 167 -17.67 0.44 5.77
CA LYS A 167 -17.88 -0.88 5.16
C LYS A 167 -16.57 -1.66 5.03
N THR A 168 -15.49 -1.00 4.59
CA THR A 168 -14.15 -1.58 4.50
C THR A 168 -13.66 -2.07 5.87
N VAL A 169 -13.81 -1.24 6.91
CA VAL A 169 -13.46 -1.60 8.30
C VAL A 169 -14.27 -2.81 8.78
N LYS A 170 -15.60 -2.82 8.59
CA LYS A 170 -16.45 -3.96 8.95
C LYS A 170 -16.06 -5.26 8.23
N THR A 171 -15.64 -5.15 6.96
CA THR A 171 -15.13 -6.31 6.21
C THR A 171 -13.82 -6.82 6.82
N ALA A 172 -12.90 -5.93 7.19
CA ALA A 172 -11.67 -6.29 7.87
C ALA A 172 -11.94 -6.98 9.23
N GLU A 173 -12.87 -6.43 10.01
CA GLU A 173 -13.28 -7.03 11.31
C GLU A 173 -13.88 -8.42 11.12
N SER A 174 -14.70 -8.65 10.08
CA SER A 174 -15.26 -9.98 9.77
C SER A 174 -14.20 -11.02 9.41
N CYS A 175 -12.99 -10.57 9.05
CA CYS A 175 -11.82 -11.43 8.78
C CYS A 175 -10.92 -11.66 10.01
N GLY A 176 -11.33 -11.21 11.20
CA GLY A 176 -10.58 -11.41 12.46
C GLY A 176 -9.55 -10.34 12.75
N LEU A 177 -9.62 -9.16 12.08
CA LEU A 177 -8.90 -7.96 12.47
C LEU A 177 -9.75 -7.18 13.50
N THR A 178 -9.11 -6.42 14.38
CA THR A 178 -9.81 -5.62 15.39
C THR A 178 -9.41 -4.16 15.22
N LEU A 179 -10.41 -3.27 15.10
CA LEU A 179 -10.15 -1.82 15.05
C LEU A 179 -9.62 -1.35 16.42
N MET A 180 -8.40 -0.83 16.43
CA MET A 180 -7.74 -0.33 17.65
C MET A 180 -7.92 1.19 17.81
N GLU A 181 -7.70 1.94 16.72
CA GLU A 181 -7.72 3.40 16.73
C GLU A 181 -8.04 3.96 15.33
N LYS A 182 -8.46 5.22 15.30
CA LYS A 182 -8.60 6.03 14.07
C LYS A 182 -7.69 7.25 14.26
N PRO A 183 -6.42 7.17 13.82
CA PRO A 183 -5.43 8.23 14.00
C PRO A 183 -5.73 9.49 13.15
#